data_01da8f4c3475c7910230aafbf38dc629
#
_entry.id   01da8f4c3475c7910230aafbf38dc629
#
_cell.length_a   1.000
_cell.length_b   1.000
_cell.length_c   1.000
_cell.angle_alpha   90.00
_cell.angle_beta   90.00
_cell.angle_gamma   90.00
#
_symmetry.space_group_name_H-M   'P 1'
#
loop_
_entity.id
_entity.type
_entity.pdbx_description
1 polymer ?
#
loop_
_entity_poly.entity_id
_entity_poly.type
_entity_poly.pdbx_seq_one_letter_code
_entity_poly.pdbx_strand_id
1 'polypeptide(L)'
;MSLDFSLVKTCPTIVFDTNITHNLGTMADKAGIYFVLWRPEEKGYKTASDIIPILEKGLKKLKARPKYYSKFNSLNDWGLYEHFVPFVEDVLRACKENPDAEIIVSR
;
A
#
# COMPACT_ATOMS: atom_id res chain seq x y z
N MET A 1 3.54 -12.15 -10.52
CA MET A 1 4.39 -11.01 -10.11
C MET A 1 3.72 -10.25 -8.99
N SER A 2 4.50 -9.66 -8.12
CA SER A 2 3.96 -9.03 -6.92
C SER A 2 4.81 -7.85 -6.49
N LEU A 3 4.20 -6.99 -5.65
CA LEU A 3 4.87 -5.88 -5.01
C LEU A 3 5.40 -6.34 -3.66
N ASP A 4 6.68 -6.12 -3.40
CA ASP A 4 7.26 -6.28 -2.09
C ASP A 4 7.45 -4.90 -1.47
N PHE A 5 6.79 -4.65 -0.35
CA PHE A 5 6.83 -3.38 0.36
C PHE A 5 7.47 -3.58 1.72
N SER A 6 8.49 -2.80 2.03
CA SER A 6 9.22 -2.92 3.29
C SER A 6 9.44 -1.56 3.93
N LEU A 7 9.52 -1.53 5.25
CA LEU A 7 9.96 -0.38 6.02
C LEU A 7 11.25 -0.73 6.73
N VAL A 8 12.28 0.10 6.54
CA VAL A 8 13.61 -0.12 7.09
C VAL A 8 13.95 1.06 7.99
N LYS A 9 14.29 0.80 9.25
CA LYS A 9 14.53 1.85 10.21
C LYS A 9 15.99 2.28 10.24
N THR A 10 16.89 1.46 10.67
CA THR A 10 18.32 1.74 10.55
C THR A 10 18.91 0.62 9.75
N CYS A 11 19.67 0.98 8.74
CA CYS A 11 20.19 -0.03 7.82
C CYS A 11 21.07 -1.03 8.57
N PRO A 12 20.76 -2.37 8.52
CA PRO A 12 19.78 -3.01 7.66
C PRO A 12 18.53 -3.54 8.37
N THR A 13 18.01 -2.87 9.39
CA THR A 13 16.89 -3.37 10.19
C THR A 13 15.54 -3.18 9.49
N ILE A 14 14.93 -4.28 9.05
CA ILE A 14 13.58 -4.28 8.50
C ILE A 14 12.60 -4.37 9.65
N VAL A 15 11.73 -3.36 9.79
CA VAL A 15 10.73 -3.33 10.86
C VAL A 15 9.36 -3.81 10.39
N PHE A 16 9.15 -3.87 9.08
CA PHE A 16 7.91 -4.36 8.50
C PHE A 16 8.17 -4.77 7.06
N ASP A 17 7.63 -5.90 6.61
CA ASP A 17 7.61 -6.22 5.20
C ASP A 17 6.32 -6.93 4.85
N THR A 18 5.87 -6.78 3.61
CA THR A 18 4.66 -7.40 3.13
C THR A 18 4.71 -7.52 1.61
N ASN A 19 3.75 -8.24 1.08
CA ASN A 19 3.69 -8.58 -0.34
C ASN A 19 2.26 -8.57 -0.81
N ILE A 20 2.03 -8.06 -2.03
CA ILE A 20 0.70 -8.10 -2.64
C ILE A 20 0.81 -8.20 -4.15
N THR A 21 -0.20 -8.78 -4.78
CA THR A 21 -0.21 -8.95 -6.23
C THR A 21 -0.36 -7.63 -6.98
N HIS A 22 0.33 -7.52 -8.14
CA HIS A 22 0.20 -6.36 -9.02
C HIS A 22 -1.21 -6.22 -9.61
N ASN A 23 -2.03 -7.27 -9.56
CA ASN A 23 -3.40 -7.22 -10.06
C ASN A 23 -4.27 -6.20 -9.30
N LEU A 24 -3.82 -5.75 -8.14
CA LEU A 24 -4.52 -4.71 -7.36
C LEU A 24 -4.08 -3.29 -7.70
N GLY A 25 -3.15 -3.12 -8.65
CA GLY A 25 -2.66 -1.80 -9.04
C GLY A 25 -3.75 -0.85 -9.49
N THR A 26 -4.72 -1.32 -10.29
CA THR A 26 -5.83 -0.49 -10.76
C THR A 26 -6.71 -0.03 -9.60
N MET A 27 -7.01 -0.93 -8.66
CA MET A 27 -7.80 -0.59 -7.47
C MET A 27 -7.08 0.47 -6.64
N ALA A 28 -5.77 0.30 -6.44
CA ALA A 28 -4.95 1.26 -5.70
C ALA A 28 -4.95 2.63 -6.39
N ASP A 29 -4.85 2.66 -7.72
CA ASP A 29 -4.86 3.90 -8.48
C ASP A 29 -6.18 4.65 -8.31
N LYS A 30 -7.30 3.93 -8.36
CA LYS A 30 -8.62 4.52 -8.18
C LYS A 30 -8.82 5.07 -6.76
N ALA A 31 -8.17 4.47 -5.78
CA ALA A 31 -8.21 4.96 -4.40
C ALA A 31 -7.19 6.08 -4.14
N GLY A 32 -6.32 6.37 -5.12
CA GLY A 32 -5.31 7.41 -5.00
C GLY A 32 -4.07 7.02 -4.23
N ILE A 33 -3.81 5.72 -4.06
CA ILE A 33 -2.69 5.22 -3.27
C ILE A 33 -1.70 4.36 -4.06
N TYR A 34 -1.85 4.35 -5.39
CA TYR A 34 -0.97 3.54 -6.23
C TYR A 34 0.51 3.96 -6.05
N PHE A 35 0.80 5.25 -6.17
CA PHE A 35 2.18 5.71 -6.11
C PHE A 35 2.83 5.49 -4.75
N VAL A 36 2.08 5.69 -3.67
CA VAL A 36 2.65 5.52 -2.32
C VAL A 36 3.02 4.07 -2.02
N LEU A 37 2.37 3.12 -2.68
CA LEU A 37 2.62 1.69 -2.50
C LEU A 37 3.56 1.12 -3.56
N TRP A 38 3.33 1.42 -4.84
CA TRP A 38 4.09 0.83 -5.94
C TRP A 38 5.28 1.66 -6.39
N ARG A 39 5.15 2.98 -6.39
CA ARG A 39 6.17 3.87 -6.96
C ARG A 39 6.39 5.14 -6.12
N PRO A 40 6.66 4.97 -4.81
CA PRO A 40 6.86 6.15 -3.95
C PRO A 40 8.02 7.03 -4.40
N GLU A 41 9.07 6.44 -4.96
CA GLU A 41 10.24 7.17 -5.41
C GLU A 41 9.93 8.15 -6.54
N GLU A 42 8.91 7.87 -7.35
CA GLU A 42 8.52 8.76 -8.44
C GLU A 42 7.86 10.05 -7.96
N LYS A 43 7.35 10.05 -6.73
CA LYS A 43 6.71 11.21 -6.12
C LYS A 43 7.55 11.81 -5.00
N GLY A 44 8.76 11.30 -4.80
CA GLY A 44 9.66 11.82 -3.78
C GLY A 44 9.34 11.37 -2.36
N TYR A 45 8.53 10.37 -2.18
CA TYR A 45 8.23 9.81 -0.85
C TYR A 45 9.38 8.91 -0.42
N LYS A 46 9.96 9.17 0.73
CA LYS A 46 11.13 8.44 1.24
C LYS A 46 10.86 7.72 2.55
N THR A 47 10.07 8.31 3.43
CA THR A 47 9.81 7.76 4.76
C THR A 47 8.34 7.43 4.94
N ALA A 48 8.06 6.58 5.93
CA ALA A 48 6.70 6.17 6.25
C ALA A 48 5.80 7.36 6.53
N SER A 49 6.31 8.39 7.23
CA SER A 49 5.53 9.58 7.54
C SER A 49 5.05 10.33 6.31
N ASP A 50 5.77 10.24 5.19
CA ASP A 50 5.41 10.93 3.96
C ASP A 50 4.11 10.39 3.36
N ILE A 51 3.81 9.11 3.60
CA ILE A 51 2.67 8.45 2.96
C ILE A 51 1.47 8.22 3.89
N ILE A 52 1.62 8.48 5.20
CA ILE A 52 0.55 8.27 6.17
C ILE A 52 -0.75 9.02 5.79
N PRO A 53 -0.74 10.33 5.51
CA PRO A 53 -1.98 11.04 5.19
C PRO A 53 -2.65 10.51 3.93
N ILE A 54 -1.85 10.13 2.94
CA ILE A 54 -2.34 9.63 1.66
C ILE A 54 -2.98 8.25 1.85
N LEU A 55 -2.33 7.38 2.63
CA LEU A 55 -2.88 6.06 2.93
C LEU A 55 -4.17 6.14 3.74
N GLU A 56 -4.24 7.05 4.71
CA GLU A 56 -5.46 7.24 5.50
C GLU A 56 -6.63 7.67 4.62
N LYS A 57 -6.39 8.60 3.72
CA LYS A 57 -7.42 9.07 2.79
C LYS A 57 -7.86 7.96 1.83
N GLY A 58 -6.90 7.21 1.29
CA GLY A 58 -7.21 6.11 0.38
C GLY A 58 -7.96 4.98 1.05
N LEU A 59 -7.57 4.63 2.27
CA LEU A 59 -8.26 3.59 3.03
C LEU A 59 -9.69 3.99 3.35
N LYS A 60 -9.91 5.25 3.69
CA LYS A 60 -11.24 5.79 3.93
C LYS A 60 -12.12 5.65 2.69
N LYS A 61 -11.59 5.98 1.51
CA LYS A 61 -12.30 5.82 0.24
C LYS A 61 -12.67 4.36 -0.02
N LEU A 62 -11.72 3.45 0.20
CA LEU A 62 -11.94 2.01 -0.01
C LEU A 62 -13.07 1.49 0.87
N LYS A 63 -13.08 1.87 2.14
CA LYS A 63 -14.11 1.42 3.09
C LYS A 63 -15.47 2.05 2.83
N ALA A 64 -15.50 3.26 2.27
CA ALA A 64 -16.75 3.98 2.02
C ALA A 64 -17.51 3.42 0.81
N ARG A 65 -16.79 2.81 -0.15
CA ARG A 65 -17.40 2.36 -1.42
C ARG A 65 -16.94 0.94 -1.79
N PRO A 66 -17.24 -0.05 -0.96
CA PRO A 66 -16.75 -1.42 -1.21
C PRO A 66 -17.24 -2.00 -2.54
N LYS A 67 -18.48 -1.74 -2.93
CA LYS A 67 -19.02 -2.25 -4.18
C LYS A 67 -18.33 -1.64 -5.39
N TYR A 68 -17.99 -0.35 -5.32
CA TYR A 68 -17.30 0.32 -6.41
C TYR A 68 -15.91 -0.28 -6.63
N TYR A 69 -15.15 -0.42 -5.56
CA TYR A 69 -13.78 -0.94 -5.67
C TYR A 69 -13.75 -2.43 -5.99
N SER A 70 -14.75 -3.19 -5.57
CA SER A 70 -14.83 -4.62 -5.91
C SER A 70 -14.97 -4.87 -7.42
N LYS A 71 -15.38 -3.86 -8.19
CA LYS A 71 -15.42 -3.97 -9.66
C LYS A 71 -14.03 -4.18 -10.26
N PHE A 72 -12.99 -3.84 -9.53
CA PHE A 72 -11.60 -3.99 -9.99
C PHE A 72 -10.96 -5.30 -9.52
N ASN A 73 -11.75 -6.22 -8.94
CA ASN A 73 -11.25 -7.53 -8.58
C ASN A 73 -10.76 -8.27 -9.82
N SER A 74 -9.66 -9.00 -9.65
CA SER A 74 -9.12 -9.82 -10.72
C SER A 74 -10.04 -11.00 -11.01
N LEU A 75 -10.15 -11.37 -12.28
CA LEU A 75 -10.99 -12.51 -12.71
C LEU A 75 -10.47 -13.85 -12.19
N ASN A 76 -9.19 -13.94 -11.86
CA ASN A 76 -8.57 -15.20 -11.40
C ASN A 76 -8.43 -15.27 -9.88
N ASP A 77 -9.12 -14.42 -9.14
CA ASP A 77 -9.11 -14.35 -7.68
C ASP A 77 -7.76 -13.97 -7.06
N TRP A 78 -6.82 -13.47 -7.87
CA TRP A 78 -5.49 -13.07 -7.42
C TRP A 78 -5.37 -11.58 -7.17
N GLY A 79 -6.46 -10.93 -6.85
CA GLY A 79 -6.46 -9.49 -6.57
C GLY A 79 -7.85 -9.06 -6.20
N LEU A 80 -8.25 -9.33 -4.95
CA LEU A 80 -9.59 -9.08 -4.47
C LEU A 80 -9.60 -7.90 -3.50
N TYR A 81 -10.68 -7.13 -3.54
CA TYR A 81 -10.91 -6.03 -2.61
C TYR A 81 -10.78 -6.49 -1.16
N GLU A 82 -11.32 -7.66 -0.83
CA GLU A 82 -11.30 -8.21 0.53
C GLU A 82 -9.90 -8.49 1.05
N HIS A 83 -8.92 -8.64 0.15
CA HIS A 83 -7.51 -8.83 0.52
C HIS A 83 -6.76 -7.51 0.55
N PHE A 84 -7.18 -6.55 -0.27
CA PHE A 84 -6.48 -5.28 -0.39
C PHE A 84 -6.68 -4.39 0.82
N VAL A 85 -7.91 -4.31 1.35
CA VAL A 85 -8.19 -3.46 2.51
C VAL A 85 -7.34 -3.85 3.72
N PRO A 86 -7.26 -5.14 4.11
CA PRO A 86 -6.38 -5.52 5.24
C PRO A 86 -4.91 -5.22 4.95
N PHE A 87 -4.47 -5.37 3.71
CA PHE A 87 -3.10 -5.03 3.31
C PHE A 87 -2.82 -3.54 3.56
N VAL A 88 -3.71 -2.66 3.10
CA VAL A 88 -3.56 -1.22 3.29
C VAL A 88 -3.60 -0.86 4.78
N GLU A 89 -4.49 -1.49 5.53
CA GLU A 89 -4.57 -1.27 6.99
C GLU A 89 -3.27 -1.64 7.69
N ASP A 90 -2.67 -2.77 7.31
CA ASP A 90 -1.41 -3.22 7.91
C ASP A 90 -0.27 -2.28 7.56
N VAL A 91 -0.19 -1.83 6.30
CA VAL A 91 0.84 -0.88 5.88
C VAL A 91 0.70 0.43 6.63
N LEU A 92 -0.52 0.95 6.74
CA LEU A 92 -0.79 2.21 7.44
C LEU A 92 -0.41 2.11 8.91
N ARG A 93 -0.78 1.00 9.56
CA ARG A 93 -0.44 0.78 10.97
C ARG A 93 1.07 0.75 11.16
N ALA A 94 1.78 0.02 10.31
CA ALA A 94 3.22 -0.07 10.37
C ALA A 94 3.88 1.29 10.17
N CYS A 95 3.36 2.11 9.26
CA CYS A 95 3.86 3.46 9.04
C CYS A 95 3.66 4.34 10.27
N LYS A 96 2.52 4.24 10.92
CA LYS A 96 2.25 5.02 12.15
C LYS A 96 3.13 4.59 13.31
N GLU A 97 3.47 3.31 13.40
CA GLU A 97 4.35 2.79 14.43
C GLU A 97 5.82 3.12 14.16
N ASN A 98 6.17 3.32 12.89
CA ASN A 98 7.55 3.56 12.46
C ASN A 98 7.62 4.73 11.47
N PRO A 99 7.22 5.94 11.87
CA PRO A 99 7.14 7.06 10.93
C PRO A 99 8.48 7.48 10.31
N ASP A 100 9.58 7.19 10.99
CA ASP A 100 10.92 7.53 10.52
C ASP A 100 11.52 6.45 9.61
N ALA A 101 10.85 5.32 9.45
CA ALA A 101 11.36 4.23 8.64
C ALA A 101 11.39 4.59 7.16
N GLU A 102 12.42 4.12 6.46
CA GLU A 102 12.55 4.33 5.02
C GLU A 102 11.70 3.32 4.26
N ILE A 103 11.07 3.78 3.19
CA ILE A 103 10.24 2.93 2.32
C ILE A 103 11.13 2.26 1.27
N ILE A 104 11.09 0.94 1.20
CA ILE A 104 11.79 0.16 0.18
C ILE A 104 10.75 -0.68 -0.54
N VAL A 105 10.68 -0.56 -1.86
CA VAL A 105 9.77 -1.36 -2.68
C VAL A 105 10.52 -2.11 -3.76
N SER A 106 10.03 -3.31 -4.05
CA SER A 106 10.53 -4.14 -5.14
C SER A 106 9.32 -4.56 -5.96
N ARG A 107 9.35 -4.21 -7.25
CA ARG A 107 8.26 -4.49 -8.18
C ARG A 107 8.55 -5.71 -9.03
#